data_36a142fe8d99b76a5327444b9c9a6cdc
#
_entry.id   36a142fe8d99b76a5327444b9c9a6cdc
#
_cell.length_a   1.000
_cell.length_b   1.000
_cell.length_c   1.000
_cell.angle_alpha   90.00
_cell.angle_beta   90.00
_cell.angle_gamma   90.00
#
_symmetry.space_group_name_H-M   'P 1'
#
loop_
_entity.id
_entity.type
_entity.pdbx_description
1 polymer ?
#
loop_
_entity_poly.entity_id
_entity_poly.type
_entity_poly.pdbx_seq_one_letter_code
_entity_poly.pdbx_strand_id
1 'polypeptide(L)'
;MGQYYKPILLAEDKKTPLFNIHTWDFRSGMKLTEHSYIGNPVLGAIEKMICDKPTCLVWGGDYADVEVDNTDNLYFICEVVGESITPTLLNKVSKIKIEKLIDNLCNFSENKCQYIINHTKKQFVDKSKCPYYMWQEYKYALHPLALLTAEGNGRGGGDYEGTNMELIGSWSRDFISVSANKPTDDFVEIVPSFVEDWVATHEKVIYPSVELVNVE
;
A
#
# COMPACT_ATOMS: atom_id res chain seq x y z
N MET A 1 0.70 2.69 -23.20
CA MET A 1 0.01 3.53 -22.20
C MET A 1 0.25 2.86 -20.85
N GLY A 2 0.60 3.61 -19.82
CA GLY A 2 0.82 3.05 -18.49
C GLY A 2 -0.49 2.75 -17.79
N GLN A 3 -0.50 1.76 -16.93
CA GLN A 3 -1.60 1.47 -16.03
C GLN A 3 -1.53 2.41 -14.81
N TYR A 4 -2.69 2.88 -14.35
CA TYR A 4 -2.83 3.75 -13.19
C TYR A 4 -3.56 3.04 -12.07
N TYR A 5 -3.16 3.33 -10.84
CA TYR A 5 -3.70 2.69 -9.65
C TYR A 5 -4.13 3.72 -8.62
N LYS A 6 -5.11 3.38 -7.81
CA LYS A 6 -5.50 4.14 -6.63
C LYS A 6 -5.95 3.23 -5.49
N PRO A 7 -5.70 3.62 -4.23
CA PRO A 7 -6.19 2.87 -3.09
C PRO A 7 -7.69 3.09 -2.89
N ILE A 8 -8.40 1.99 -2.65
CA ILE A 8 -9.84 1.93 -2.44
C ILE A 8 -10.12 1.11 -1.20
N LEU A 9 -10.84 1.68 -0.25
CA LEU A 9 -11.32 0.97 0.93
C LEU A 9 -12.73 0.46 0.65
N LEU A 10 -12.93 -0.82 0.91
CA LEU A 10 -14.17 -1.51 0.64
C LEU A 10 -14.94 -1.81 1.93
N ALA A 11 -16.25 -2.01 1.79
CA ALA A 11 -17.09 -2.56 2.83
C ALA A 11 -16.73 -4.04 3.12
N GLU A 12 -17.35 -4.63 4.13
CA GLU A 12 -17.15 -6.03 4.52
C GLU A 12 -17.51 -7.03 3.43
N ASP A 13 -18.35 -6.64 2.46
CA ASP A 13 -18.71 -7.44 1.29
C ASP A 13 -17.58 -7.57 0.27
N LYS A 14 -16.47 -6.84 0.47
CA LYS A 14 -15.27 -6.80 -0.39
C LYS A 14 -15.54 -6.28 -1.82
N LYS A 15 -16.64 -5.62 -2.04
CA LYS A 15 -17.12 -5.15 -3.36
C LYS A 15 -17.50 -3.67 -3.35
N THR A 16 -18.21 -3.23 -2.32
CA THR A 16 -18.76 -1.87 -2.24
C THR A 16 -17.68 -0.87 -1.84
N PRO A 17 -17.29 0.08 -2.70
CA PRO A 17 -16.36 1.13 -2.34
C PRO A 17 -16.94 2.05 -1.27
N LEU A 18 -16.20 2.26 -0.19
CA LEU A 18 -16.53 3.25 0.85
C LEU A 18 -15.75 4.53 0.66
N PHE A 19 -14.44 4.39 0.43
CA PHE A 19 -13.53 5.52 0.27
C PHE A 19 -12.53 5.21 -0.83
N ASN A 20 -12.08 6.26 -1.51
CA ASN A 20 -10.94 6.21 -2.42
C ASN A 20 -10.02 7.41 -2.19
N ILE A 21 -8.77 7.29 -2.62
CA ILE A 21 -7.84 8.40 -2.64
C ILE A 21 -7.47 8.69 -4.08
N HIS A 22 -7.76 9.91 -4.53
CA HIS A 22 -7.23 10.42 -5.77
C HIS A 22 -5.80 10.91 -5.55
N THR A 23 -4.83 10.23 -6.13
CA THR A 23 -3.41 10.43 -5.80
C THR A 23 -2.90 11.84 -6.10
N TRP A 24 -3.46 12.52 -7.11
CA TRP A 24 -3.15 13.90 -7.46
C TRP A 24 -3.42 14.90 -6.32
N ASP A 25 -4.44 14.64 -5.49
CA ASP A 25 -4.77 15.50 -4.35
C ASP A 25 -3.65 15.47 -3.30
N PHE A 26 -2.84 14.42 -3.31
CA PHE A 26 -1.67 14.26 -2.44
C PHE A 26 -0.36 14.57 -3.16
N ARG A 27 -0.41 15.22 -4.33
CA ARG A 27 0.75 15.55 -5.17
C ARG A 27 1.58 14.31 -5.54
N SER A 28 0.92 13.18 -5.71
CA SER A 28 1.53 11.92 -6.10
C SER A 28 0.99 11.49 -7.46
N GLY A 29 1.78 10.70 -8.19
CA GLY A 29 1.33 10.03 -9.40
C GLY A 29 0.50 8.78 -9.08
N MET A 30 0.15 8.04 -10.11
CA MET A 30 -0.80 6.93 -10.05
C MET A 30 -0.19 5.59 -10.48
N LYS A 31 1.08 5.55 -10.87
CA LYS A 31 1.72 4.30 -11.27
C LYS A 31 2.09 3.45 -10.05
N LEU A 32 1.98 2.14 -10.18
CA LEU A 32 2.15 1.21 -9.08
C LEU A 32 3.55 1.29 -8.43
N THR A 33 4.61 1.26 -9.22
CA THR A 33 5.98 1.21 -8.71
C THR A 33 6.59 2.59 -8.53
N GLU A 34 6.49 3.46 -9.54
CA GLU A 34 7.10 4.79 -9.50
C GLU A 34 6.59 5.67 -8.35
N HIS A 35 5.36 5.42 -7.89
CA HIS A 35 4.69 6.26 -6.89
C HIS A 35 4.30 5.53 -5.61
N SER A 36 4.60 4.23 -5.48
CA SER A 36 4.30 3.44 -4.28
C SER A 36 5.57 3.09 -3.50
N TYR A 37 6.22 4.10 -2.94
CA TYR A 37 7.42 3.93 -2.12
C TYR A 37 7.17 4.30 -0.65
N ILE A 38 7.99 3.77 0.24
CA ILE A 38 7.93 4.10 1.67
C ILE A 38 8.23 5.60 1.84
N GLY A 39 7.32 6.32 2.51
CA GLY A 39 7.38 7.78 2.65
C GLY A 39 6.52 8.55 1.64
N ASN A 40 5.88 7.87 0.66
CA ASN A 40 4.95 8.54 -0.25
C ASN A 40 3.69 9.04 0.50
N PRO A 41 3.21 10.28 0.24
CA PRO A 41 2.08 10.86 0.96
C PRO A 41 0.77 10.06 0.85
N VAL A 42 0.50 9.41 -0.30
CA VAL A 42 -0.69 8.57 -0.48
C VAL A 42 -0.62 7.35 0.43
N LEU A 43 0.54 6.68 0.48
CA LEU A 43 0.76 5.53 1.35
C LEU A 43 0.63 5.94 2.82
N GLY A 44 1.20 7.08 3.21
CA GLY A 44 1.05 7.63 4.56
C GLY A 44 -0.40 7.95 4.92
N ALA A 45 -1.20 8.44 3.97
CA ALA A 45 -2.63 8.69 4.19
C ALA A 45 -3.40 7.38 4.41
N ILE A 46 -3.16 6.36 3.58
CA ILE A 46 -3.78 5.04 3.74
C ILE A 46 -3.36 4.40 5.06
N GLU A 47 -2.08 4.34 5.36
CA GLU A 47 -1.59 3.78 6.62
C GLU A 47 -2.26 4.41 7.83
N LYS A 48 -2.48 5.73 7.78
CA LYS A 48 -3.17 6.42 8.83
C LYS A 48 -4.64 6.03 8.96
N MET A 49 -5.33 5.83 7.85
CA MET A 49 -6.75 5.44 7.84
C MET A 49 -6.95 4.02 8.40
N ILE A 50 -5.99 3.12 8.17
CA ILE A 50 -6.06 1.71 8.59
C ILE A 50 -5.19 1.39 9.83
N CYS A 51 -4.63 2.40 10.49
CA CYS A 51 -3.79 2.21 11.67
C CYS A 51 -4.56 1.53 12.80
N ASP A 52 -4.10 0.36 13.22
CA ASP A 52 -4.71 -0.52 14.23
C ASP A 52 -6.19 -0.86 13.96
N LYS A 53 -6.64 -0.67 12.71
CA LYS A 53 -8.02 -0.90 12.30
C LYS A 53 -8.08 -1.76 11.04
N PRO A 54 -8.39 -3.06 11.15
CA PRO A 54 -8.56 -3.93 9.99
C PRO A 54 -9.61 -3.37 9.02
N THR A 55 -9.21 -3.13 7.79
CA THR A 55 -10.06 -2.52 6.75
C THR A 55 -9.84 -3.27 5.44
N CYS A 56 -10.89 -3.56 4.72
CA CYS A 56 -10.79 -4.19 3.42
C CYS A 56 -10.19 -3.20 2.41
N LEU A 57 -9.07 -3.57 1.79
CA LEU A 57 -8.27 -2.69 0.96
C LEU A 57 -7.95 -3.33 -0.39
N VAL A 58 -8.01 -2.52 -1.44
CA VAL A 58 -7.51 -2.85 -2.77
C VAL A 58 -6.77 -1.66 -3.38
N TRP A 59 -5.69 -1.92 -4.09
CA TRP A 59 -5.00 -0.96 -4.95
C TRP A 59 -5.50 -1.20 -6.37
N GLY A 60 -6.64 -0.57 -6.72
CA GLY A 60 -7.34 -0.82 -7.98
C GLY A 60 -6.67 -0.16 -9.16
N GLY A 61 -6.42 -0.94 -10.21
CA GLY A 61 -5.88 -0.47 -11.49
C GLY A 61 -6.97 -0.15 -12.52
N ASP A 62 -6.71 0.82 -13.40
CA ASP A 62 -7.65 1.24 -14.46
C ASP A 62 -7.87 0.15 -15.55
N TYR A 63 -6.98 -0.85 -15.61
CA TYR A 63 -7.10 -2.01 -16.49
C TYR A 63 -7.48 -3.30 -15.73
N ALA A 64 -7.90 -3.20 -14.47
CA ALA A 64 -8.41 -4.36 -13.75
C ALA A 64 -9.66 -4.94 -14.42
N ASP A 65 -9.99 -6.18 -14.09
CA ASP A 65 -11.18 -6.83 -14.62
C ASP A 65 -12.45 -6.10 -14.13
N VAL A 66 -13.47 -6.15 -14.98
CA VAL A 66 -14.80 -5.60 -14.68
C VAL A 66 -15.43 -6.34 -13.51
N GLU A 67 -16.05 -5.60 -12.59
CA GLU A 67 -16.76 -6.21 -11.46
C GLU A 67 -17.97 -7.03 -11.92
N VAL A 68 -18.22 -8.12 -11.22
CA VAL A 68 -19.39 -8.97 -11.49
C VAL A 68 -20.67 -8.12 -11.34
N ASP A 69 -21.56 -8.23 -12.31
CA ASP A 69 -22.80 -7.47 -12.40
C ASP A 69 -22.61 -5.94 -12.58
N ASN A 70 -21.46 -5.51 -13.11
CA ASN A 70 -21.17 -4.12 -13.42
C ASN A 70 -20.65 -3.95 -14.85
N THR A 71 -20.55 -2.72 -15.32
CA THR A 71 -19.95 -2.36 -16.61
C THR A 71 -18.50 -1.92 -16.48
N ASP A 72 -18.05 -1.64 -15.27
CA ASP A 72 -16.75 -1.05 -14.95
C ASP A 72 -16.02 -1.84 -13.84
N ASN A 73 -14.75 -1.58 -13.69
CA ASN A 73 -13.93 -2.08 -12.60
C ASN A 73 -13.95 -1.11 -11.40
N LEU A 74 -13.39 -1.54 -10.27
CA LEU A 74 -13.38 -0.75 -9.03
C LEU A 74 -12.71 0.62 -9.18
N TYR A 75 -11.73 0.76 -10.07
CA TYR A 75 -11.04 2.03 -10.32
C TYR A 75 -12.02 3.14 -10.74
N PHE A 76 -13.00 2.83 -11.61
CA PHE A 76 -14.01 3.78 -12.07
C PHE A 76 -15.23 3.81 -11.15
N ILE A 77 -15.69 2.67 -10.66
CA ILE A 77 -16.87 2.57 -9.79
C ILE A 77 -16.67 3.44 -8.53
N CYS A 78 -15.48 3.42 -7.92
CA CYS A 78 -15.24 4.15 -6.67
C CYS A 78 -15.32 5.68 -6.82
N GLU A 79 -15.23 6.22 -8.01
CA GLU A 79 -15.40 7.66 -8.27
C GLU A 79 -16.87 8.09 -8.20
N VAL A 80 -17.78 7.16 -8.48
CA VAL A 80 -19.23 7.41 -8.51
C VAL A 80 -19.90 7.05 -7.18
N VAL A 81 -19.45 5.97 -6.55
CA VAL A 81 -20.12 5.40 -5.36
C VAL A 81 -19.36 5.73 -4.07
N GLY A 82 -18.04 5.71 -4.11
CA GLY A 82 -17.19 5.93 -2.93
C GLY A 82 -16.96 7.41 -2.62
N GLU A 83 -16.70 7.73 -1.35
CA GLU A 83 -16.28 9.07 -0.95
C GLU A 83 -14.79 9.29 -1.27
N SER A 84 -14.46 10.38 -1.95
CA SER A 84 -13.07 10.74 -2.25
C SER A 84 -12.41 11.40 -1.04
N ILE A 85 -11.36 10.79 -0.53
CA ILE A 85 -10.56 11.32 0.57
C ILE A 85 -9.52 12.28 0.01
N THR A 86 -9.69 13.55 0.34
CA THR A 86 -8.74 14.61 0.02
C THR A 86 -7.94 15.01 1.26
N PRO A 87 -6.79 15.68 1.12
CA PRO A 87 -6.08 16.26 2.27
C PRO A 87 -6.97 17.17 3.12
N THR A 88 -7.86 17.92 2.48
CA THR A 88 -8.82 18.80 3.18
C THR A 88 -9.84 18.01 3.97
N LEU A 89 -10.39 16.92 3.43
CA LEU A 89 -11.33 16.06 4.13
C LEU A 89 -10.62 15.28 5.25
N LEU A 90 -9.47 14.71 4.96
CA LEU A 90 -8.62 14.06 5.95
C LEU A 90 -8.29 15.03 7.09
N ASN A 91 -8.07 16.28 6.79
CA ASN A 91 -7.89 17.35 7.77
C ASN A 91 -9.19 17.71 8.52
N LYS A 92 -10.35 17.71 7.90
CA LYS A 92 -11.65 17.99 8.53
C LYS A 92 -12.12 16.87 9.45
N VAL A 93 -12.07 15.63 9.00
CA VAL A 93 -12.39 14.44 9.81
C VAL A 93 -11.48 14.37 11.04
N SER A 94 -10.32 14.96 10.93
CA SER A 94 -9.39 15.09 12.02
C SER A 94 -9.51 16.37 12.83
N LYS A 95 -10.22 17.43 12.41
CA LYS A 95 -10.41 18.61 13.28
C LYS A 95 -11.05 18.29 14.63
N ILE A 96 -11.78 17.21 14.74
CA ILE A 96 -12.28 16.70 16.04
C ILE A 96 -11.19 15.92 16.82
N LYS A 97 -10.10 15.49 16.14
CA LYS A 97 -8.93 14.79 16.74
C LYS A 97 -7.58 15.20 16.13
N ILE A 98 -7.52 16.15 15.19
CA ILE A 98 -6.38 16.44 14.29
C ILE A 98 -5.56 17.66 14.68
N GLU A 99 -5.95 18.51 15.61
CA GLU A 99 -4.88 19.35 16.17
C GLU A 99 -3.70 18.47 16.65
N LYS A 100 -4.00 17.26 17.11
CA LYS A 100 -2.99 16.23 17.40
C LYS A 100 -2.51 15.39 16.19
N LEU A 101 -3.15 15.47 15.03
CA LEU A 101 -2.86 14.62 13.89
C LEU A 101 -2.12 15.34 12.74
N ILE A 102 -2.26 16.67 12.60
CA ILE A 102 -1.47 17.47 11.64
C ILE A 102 -0.01 17.54 12.06
N ASP A 103 0.26 17.70 13.34
CA ASP A 103 1.62 17.57 13.89
C ASP A 103 2.19 16.16 13.66
N ASN A 104 1.34 15.15 13.55
CA ASN A 104 1.72 13.78 13.25
C ASN A 104 1.75 13.44 11.75
N LEU A 105 1.10 14.22 10.85
CA LEU A 105 1.20 14.01 9.39
C LEU A 105 2.52 14.53 8.81
N CYS A 106 3.02 15.64 9.33
CA CYS A 106 4.33 16.18 8.98
C CYS A 106 5.47 15.46 9.71
N ASN A 107 5.16 14.78 10.83
CA ASN A 107 6.08 14.01 11.64
C ASN A 107 5.74 12.50 11.64
N PHE A 108 5.19 11.98 10.54
CA PHE A 108 5.01 10.53 10.37
C PHE A 108 6.40 9.91 10.26
N SER A 109 7.05 9.71 11.40
CA SER A 109 8.28 8.94 11.44
C SER A 109 7.90 7.52 10.98
N GLU A 110 8.69 6.96 10.07
CA GLU A 110 8.61 5.60 9.55
C GLU A 110 8.37 4.53 10.63
N ASN A 111 8.63 4.86 11.88
CA ASN A 111 8.56 3.98 13.04
C ASN A 111 7.16 3.78 13.66
N LYS A 112 6.13 4.55 13.27
CA LYS A 112 4.80 4.40 13.89
C LYS A 112 3.92 3.32 13.28
N CYS A 113 4.20 2.90 12.06
CA CYS A 113 3.47 1.84 11.36
C CYS A 113 4.46 0.88 10.72
N GLN A 114 5.27 0.22 11.55
CA GLN A 114 6.32 -0.67 11.07
C GLN A 114 5.75 -1.92 10.41
N TYR A 115 4.64 -2.43 10.94
CA TYR A 115 4.06 -3.69 10.50
C TYR A 115 2.82 -3.47 9.64
N ILE A 116 2.74 -4.19 8.51
CA ILE A 116 1.55 -4.32 7.68
C ILE A 116 0.97 -5.69 8.00
N ILE A 117 -0.29 -5.76 8.42
CA ILE A 117 -0.90 -6.96 8.98
C ILE A 117 -2.12 -7.36 8.16
N ASN A 118 -2.10 -8.58 7.60
CA ASN A 118 -3.22 -9.19 6.91
C ASN A 118 -3.99 -10.09 7.89
N HIS A 119 -5.16 -9.63 8.31
CA HIS A 119 -6.01 -10.34 9.26
C HIS A 119 -6.77 -11.51 8.63
N THR A 120 -6.99 -11.47 7.32
CA THR A 120 -7.65 -12.55 6.58
C THR A 120 -6.77 -13.79 6.47
N LYS A 121 -5.48 -13.58 6.16
CA LYS A 121 -4.50 -14.67 5.93
C LYS A 121 -3.62 -14.97 7.14
N LYS A 122 -3.74 -14.18 8.21
CA LYS A 122 -2.85 -14.28 9.37
C LYS A 122 -1.37 -14.14 8.95
N GLN A 123 -1.09 -13.14 8.15
CA GLN A 123 0.25 -12.82 7.67
C GLN A 123 0.63 -11.39 8.04
N PHE A 124 1.92 -11.10 8.11
CA PHE A 124 2.38 -9.73 8.27
C PHE A 124 3.71 -9.49 7.55
N VAL A 125 3.99 -8.21 7.28
CA VAL A 125 5.25 -7.72 6.74
C VAL A 125 5.85 -6.73 7.74
N ASP A 126 7.14 -6.90 8.03
CA ASP A 126 7.95 -5.90 8.69
C ASP A 126 8.62 -5.00 7.64
N LYS A 127 8.19 -3.75 7.53
CA LYS A 127 8.72 -2.80 6.54
C LYS A 127 10.22 -2.51 6.71
N SER A 128 10.77 -2.70 7.90
CA SER A 128 12.21 -2.49 8.13
C SER A 128 13.09 -3.50 7.39
N LYS A 129 12.50 -4.64 6.99
CA LYS A 129 13.18 -5.72 6.25
C LYS A 129 13.04 -5.59 4.73
N CYS A 130 12.30 -4.60 4.23
CA CYS A 130 12.13 -4.40 2.80
C CYS A 130 13.47 -3.98 2.16
N PRO A 131 13.79 -4.51 0.96
CA PRO A 131 14.96 -4.09 0.22
C PRO A 131 14.84 -2.63 -0.19
N TYR A 132 15.98 -1.96 -0.33
CA TYR A 132 16.03 -0.58 -0.76
C TYR A 132 17.29 -0.30 -1.57
N TYR A 133 17.28 0.80 -2.31
CA TYR A 133 18.49 1.36 -2.94
C TYR A 133 18.59 2.85 -2.63
N MET A 134 19.74 3.42 -2.89
CA MET A 134 19.98 4.84 -2.67
C MET A 134 19.79 5.58 -3.99
N TRP A 135 18.75 6.41 -4.05
CA TRP A 135 18.56 7.33 -5.17
C TRP A 135 19.08 8.71 -4.76
N GLN A 136 20.22 9.12 -5.31
CA GLN A 136 20.97 10.28 -4.81
C GLN A 136 21.29 10.08 -3.31
N GLU A 137 20.75 10.93 -2.45
CA GLU A 137 20.93 10.86 -0.98
C GLU A 137 19.72 10.22 -0.24
N TYR A 138 18.68 9.81 -0.99
CA TYR A 138 17.44 9.29 -0.43
C TYR A 138 17.38 7.78 -0.49
N LYS A 139 16.91 7.17 0.61
CA LYS A 139 16.56 5.75 0.66
C LYS A 139 15.25 5.53 -0.08
N TYR A 140 15.29 4.73 -1.14
CA TYR A 140 14.10 4.37 -1.91
C TYR A 140 13.78 2.88 -1.72
N ALA A 141 12.58 2.58 -1.24
CA ALA A 141 12.07 1.23 -1.07
C ALA A 141 10.63 1.17 -1.54
N LEU A 142 10.26 0.16 -2.31
CA LEU A 142 8.88 -0.07 -2.69
C LEU A 142 8.05 -0.38 -1.45
N HIS A 143 6.84 0.17 -1.40
CA HIS A 143 5.95 -0.04 -0.27
C HIS A 143 5.14 -1.33 -0.46
N PRO A 144 5.31 -2.35 0.39
CA PRO A 144 4.67 -3.65 0.19
C PRO A 144 3.14 -3.59 0.11
N LEU A 145 2.52 -2.65 0.83
CA LEU A 145 1.06 -2.53 0.89
C LEU A 145 0.43 -2.38 -0.50
N ALA A 146 0.95 -1.45 -1.32
CA ALA A 146 0.40 -1.20 -2.65
C ALA A 146 0.54 -2.43 -3.56
N LEU A 147 1.73 -3.05 -3.55
CA LEU A 147 2.00 -4.21 -4.40
C LEU A 147 1.20 -5.45 -3.96
N LEU A 148 1.15 -5.74 -2.67
CA LEU A 148 0.40 -6.88 -2.14
C LEU A 148 -1.11 -6.78 -2.37
N THR A 149 -1.65 -5.55 -2.45
CA THR A 149 -3.10 -5.31 -2.61
C THR A 149 -3.49 -4.88 -4.03
N ALA A 150 -2.56 -4.89 -5.00
CA ALA A 150 -2.82 -4.45 -6.36
C ALA A 150 -3.83 -5.35 -7.09
N GLU A 151 -4.74 -4.73 -7.83
CA GLU A 151 -5.58 -5.37 -8.83
C GLU A 151 -5.36 -4.69 -10.18
N GLY A 152 -4.77 -5.40 -11.10
CA GLY A 152 -4.52 -4.99 -12.48
C GLY A 152 -4.51 -6.23 -13.36
N ASN A 153 -4.40 -6.04 -14.67
CA ASN A 153 -4.39 -7.16 -15.61
C ASN A 153 -3.06 -7.35 -16.35
N GLY A 154 -2.01 -6.70 -15.91
CA GLY A 154 -0.69 -6.78 -16.53
C GLY A 154 -0.59 -6.14 -17.92
N ARG A 155 -1.45 -5.18 -18.24
CA ARG A 155 -1.50 -4.52 -19.55
C ARG A 155 -0.99 -3.09 -19.51
N GLY A 156 0.27 -2.89 -19.40
CA GLY A 156 0.79 -1.55 -19.62
C GLY A 156 1.92 -1.12 -18.71
N GLY A 157 2.63 -0.06 -19.09
CA GLY A 157 3.73 0.48 -18.33
C GLY A 157 3.24 1.13 -17.03
N GLY A 158 3.58 0.57 -15.94
CA GLY A 158 3.15 0.94 -14.59
C GLY A 158 2.87 -0.29 -13.77
N ASP A 159 2.83 -1.45 -14.40
CA ASP A 159 2.83 -2.73 -13.75
C ASP A 159 4.21 -3.03 -13.17
N TYR A 160 4.22 -3.86 -12.15
CA TYR A 160 5.46 -4.31 -11.57
C TYR A 160 6.12 -5.40 -12.43
N GLU A 161 7.40 -5.22 -12.74
CA GLU A 161 8.27 -6.23 -13.33
C GLU A 161 9.51 -6.38 -12.44
N GLY A 162 9.66 -7.53 -11.79
CA GLY A 162 10.75 -7.73 -10.83
C GLY A 162 10.60 -8.99 -9.98
N THR A 163 11.27 -8.98 -8.85
CA THR A 163 11.28 -10.12 -7.92
C THR A 163 9.95 -10.27 -7.18
N ASN A 164 9.60 -11.49 -6.77
CA ASN A 164 8.36 -11.83 -6.04
C ASN A 164 7.06 -11.42 -6.75
N MET A 165 7.00 -11.51 -8.07
CA MET A 165 5.81 -11.21 -8.87
C MET A 165 4.58 -12.02 -8.43
N GLU A 166 4.77 -13.22 -7.90
CA GLU A 166 3.71 -14.08 -7.37
C GLU A 166 2.99 -13.52 -6.14
N LEU A 167 3.60 -12.55 -5.48
CA LEU A 167 2.99 -11.88 -4.33
C LEU A 167 2.16 -10.66 -4.72
N ILE A 168 2.28 -10.15 -5.96
CA ILE A 168 1.50 -9.01 -6.42
C ILE A 168 0.01 -9.34 -6.38
N GLY A 169 -0.76 -8.47 -5.70
CA GLY A 169 -2.20 -8.65 -5.54
C GLY A 169 -2.61 -9.79 -4.61
N SER A 170 -1.65 -10.52 -4.02
CA SER A 170 -1.96 -11.67 -3.17
C SER A 170 -2.79 -11.33 -1.93
N TRP A 171 -2.83 -10.06 -1.51
CA TRP A 171 -3.63 -9.55 -0.39
C TRP A 171 -4.79 -8.66 -0.84
N SER A 172 -5.07 -8.62 -2.13
CA SER A 172 -6.17 -7.80 -2.65
C SER A 172 -7.49 -8.16 -1.97
N ARG A 173 -8.24 -7.13 -1.56
CA ARG A 173 -9.53 -7.22 -0.87
C ARG A 173 -9.49 -8.00 0.46
N ASP A 174 -8.33 -8.17 1.04
CA ASP A 174 -8.20 -8.71 2.39
C ASP A 174 -8.38 -7.59 3.44
N PHE A 175 -8.64 -8.00 4.69
CA PHE A 175 -8.68 -7.07 5.82
C PHE A 175 -7.26 -6.77 6.28
N ILE A 176 -6.82 -5.56 6.03
CA ILE A 176 -5.46 -5.09 6.29
C ILE A 176 -5.48 -4.00 7.36
N SER A 177 -4.53 -4.04 8.26
CA SER A 177 -4.18 -2.91 9.12
C SER A 177 -2.67 -2.65 9.08
N VAL A 178 -2.26 -1.50 9.60
CA VAL A 178 -0.87 -1.24 9.93
C VAL A 178 -0.75 -0.95 11.41
N SER A 179 0.40 -1.29 12.01
CA SER A 179 0.63 -1.09 13.44
C SER A 179 2.09 -0.79 13.75
N ALA A 180 2.31 -0.09 14.86
CA ALA A 180 3.65 0.03 15.47
C ALA A 180 4.07 -1.26 16.19
N ASN A 181 3.10 -2.09 16.56
CA ASN A 181 3.33 -3.30 17.32
C ASN A 181 3.30 -4.52 16.39
N LYS A 182 4.28 -5.42 16.60
CA LYS A 182 4.28 -6.72 15.94
C LYS A 182 3.01 -7.49 16.31
N PRO A 183 2.33 -8.15 15.34
CA PRO A 183 1.17 -8.98 15.65
C PRO A 183 1.56 -10.19 16.51
N THR A 184 0.56 -10.89 17.05
CA THR A 184 0.69 -12.08 17.88
C THR A 184 1.31 -13.26 17.12
N ASP A 185 1.79 -14.25 17.83
CA ASP A 185 2.54 -15.41 17.29
C ASP A 185 1.71 -16.31 16.34
N ASP A 186 0.40 -16.12 16.27
CA ASP A 186 -0.46 -16.82 15.33
C ASP A 186 -0.43 -16.21 13.91
N PHE A 187 0.33 -15.12 13.71
CA PHE A 187 0.59 -14.54 12.40
C PHE A 187 1.95 -14.96 11.87
N VAL A 188 2.00 -15.29 10.58
CA VAL A 188 3.22 -15.69 9.87
C VAL A 188 3.85 -14.47 9.21
N GLU A 189 5.13 -14.24 9.46
CA GLU A 189 5.88 -13.20 8.75
C GLU A 189 6.14 -13.62 7.30
N ILE A 190 5.83 -12.72 6.36
CA ILE A 190 6.32 -12.80 4.99
C ILE A 190 7.32 -11.66 4.77
N VAL A 191 8.38 -11.94 4.03
CA VAL A 191 9.42 -10.95 3.72
C VAL A 191 9.47 -10.73 2.21
N PRO A 192 8.58 -9.89 1.66
CA PRO A 192 8.57 -9.63 0.23
C PRO A 192 9.82 -8.84 -0.16
N SER A 193 10.55 -9.37 -1.11
CA SER A 193 11.76 -8.73 -1.65
C SER A 193 11.42 -8.06 -2.98
N PHE A 194 10.56 -7.05 -2.96
CA PHE A 194 10.16 -6.33 -4.16
C PHE A 194 11.29 -5.43 -4.66
N VAL A 195 11.86 -5.80 -5.80
CA VAL A 195 12.88 -5.03 -6.51
C VAL A 195 12.56 -5.11 -8.00
N GLU A 196 12.40 -3.97 -8.65
CA GLU A 196 12.19 -3.90 -10.10
C GLU A 196 13.45 -4.35 -10.85
N ASP A 197 13.27 -5.02 -11.98
CA ASP A 197 14.37 -5.58 -12.78
C ASP A 197 15.37 -4.49 -13.24
N TRP A 198 14.87 -3.31 -13.58
CA TRP A 198 15.73 -2.20 -13.96
C TRP A 198 16.58 -1.72 -12.78
N VAL A 199 16.04 -1.69 -11.55
CA VAL A 199 16.77 -1.35 -10.33
C VAL A 199 17.82 -2.40 -10.04
N ALA A 200 17.46 -3.68 -10.10
CA ALA A 200 18.40 -4.78 -9.87
C ALA A 200 19.57 -4.77 -10.84
N THR A 201 19.37 -4.22 -12.06
CA THR A 201 20.39 -4.16 -13.10
C THR A 201 21.29 -2.91 -12.99
N HIS A 202 20.76 -1.79 -12.50
CA HIS A 202 21.47 -0.49 -12.56
C HIS A 202 21.84 0.06 -11.20
N GLU A 203 21.23 -0.42 -10.11
CA GLU A 203 21.42 0.11 -8.77
C GLU A 203 21.96 -0.95 -7.80
N LYS A 204 22.67 -0.48 -6.77
CA LYS A 204 23.09 -1.36 -5.68
C LYS A 204 21.93 -1.53 -4.69
N VAL A 205 21.23 -2.65 -4.77
CA VAL A 205 20.18 -2.99 -3.83
C VAL A 205 20.75 -3.46 -2.50
N ILE A 206 20.22 -2.93 -1.42
CA ILE A 206 20.58 -3.29 -0.05
C ILE A 206 19.43 -4.07 0.55
N TYR A 207 19.74 -5.29 0.98
CA TYR A 207 18.81 -6.16 1.71
C TYR A 207 19.12 -6.03 3.19
N PRO A 208 18.21 -5.49 4.02
CA PRO A 208 18.39 -5.47 5.46
C PRO A 208 18.61 -6.89 5.98
N SER A 209 19.58 -7.07 6.86
CA SER A 209 19.90 -8.38 7.42
C SER A 209 18.68 -8.96 8.11
N VAL A 210 18.20 -10.09 7.63
CA VAL A 210 17.30 -10.95 8.40
C VAL A 210 18.20 -11.60 9.43
N GLU A 211 18.06 -11.26 10.73
CA GLU A 211 18.70 -12.04 11.79
C GLU A 211 18.18 -13.47 11.66
N LEU A 212 19.03 -14.36 11.16
CA LEU A 212 18.79 -15.79 11.27
C LEU A 212 18.82 -16.08 12.77
N VAL A 213 17.64 -16.15 13.38
CA VAL A 213 17.49 -16.74 14.71
C VAL A 213 17.88 -18.20 14.51
N ASN A 214 19.13 -18.53 14.87
CA ASN A 214 19.54 -19.91 15.00
C ASN A 214 18.66 -20.54 16.09
N VAL A 215 17.69 -21.33 15.67
CA VAL A 215 16.95 -22.21 16.58
C VAL A 215 17.92 -23.35 16.89
N GLU A 216 18.55 -23.29 18.06
CA GLU A 216 19.26 -24.41 18.64
C GLU A 216 18.28 -25.52 19.09
#